data_f68fd1758b7d01ec2db46b96f6013b94
#
_entry.id   f68fd1758b7d01ec2db46b96f6013b94
#
_cell.length_a   1.000
_cell.length_b   1.000
_cell.length_c   1.000
_cell.angle_alpha   90.00
_cell.angle_beta   90.00
_cell.angle_gamma   90.00
#
_symmetry.space_group_name_H-M   'P 1'
#
loop_
_entity.id
_entity.type
_entity.pdbx_description
1 polymer ?
#
loop_
_entity_poly.entity_id
_entity_poly.type
_entity_poly.pdbx_seq_one_letter_code
_entity_poly.pdbx_strand_id
1 'polypeptide(L)'
;VRVSLFVSGCRHHCKGCFNSETWDFHYGVPFTEETQDKILELLKPGYIQGFTLLGGEPFEPENQQVLVHLLKKIRETYPQKDIWCYSGYLLDKDMQPGGAVYTEYTKEMLKQIDVLIDGEFVEAKKDLTLIFRGSSNQRIMCLKDGEFAGMWQK
;
A
#
# COMPACT_ATOMS: atom_id res chain seq x y z
N VAL A 1 16.40 -5.84 1.02
CA VAL A 1 16.16 -5.07 -0.21
C VAL A 1 14.75 -5.35 -0.71
N ARG A 2 14.04 -4.33 -1.14
CA ARG A 2 12.64 -4.43 -1.56
C ARG A 2 12.41 -3.67 -2.85
N VAL A 3 11.41 -4.08 -3.61
CA VAL A 3 10.90 -3.32 -4.75
C VAL A 3 9.74 -2.48 -4.26
N SER A 4 9.75 -1.17 -4.55
CA SER A 4 8.70 -0.24 -4.15
C SER A 4 8.01 0.36 -5.37
N LEU A 5 6.70 0.45 -5.33
CA LEU A 5 5.90 1.14 -6.33
C LEU A 5 5.19 2.33 -5.68
N PHE A 6 5.45 3.52 -6.21
CA PHE A 6 4.79 4.75 -5.79
C PHE A 6 3.65 5.04 -6.76
N VAL A 7 2.42 4.98 -6.25
CA VAL A 7 1.24 5.30 -7.06
C VAL A 7 0.93 6.80 -7.00
N SER A 8 0.19 7.33 -7.97
CA SER A 8 -0.31 8.70 -7.95
C SER A 8 -1.80 8.71 -7.60
N GLY A 9 -2.27 9.85 -7.09
CA GLY A 9 -3.65 10.04 -6.66
C GLY A 9 -3.83 9.84 -5.16
N CYS A 10 -4.22 10.91 -4.49
CA CYS A 10 -4.46 10.86 -3.05
C CYS A 10 -5.39 12.01 -2.65
N ARG A 11 -6.50 11.68 -2.00
CA ARG A 11 -7.48 12.66 -1.51
C ARG A 11 -7.24 13.12 -0.08
N HIS A 12 -6.26 12.52 0.61
CA HIS A 12 -5.97 12.86 2.00
C HIS A 12 -5.43 14.28 2.16
N HIS A 13 -4.50 14.68 1.29
CA HIS A 13 -3.85 16.00 1.31
C HIS A 13 -3.31 16.33 2.70
N CYS A 14 -2.62 15.38 3.33
CA CYS A 14 -2.09 15.55 4.68
C CYS A 14 -1.11 16.70 4.76
N LYS A 15 -1.28 17.56 5.77
CA LYS A 15 -0.34 18.65 6.03
C LYS A 15 1.05 18.07 6.34
N GLY A 16 2.08 18.57 5.67
CA GLY A 16 3.44 18.10 5.84
C GLY A 16 3.76 16.79 5.13
N CYS A 17 2.89 16.34 4.21
CA CYS A 17 3.12 15.12 3.44
C CYS A 17 4.45 15.18 2.67
N PHE A 18 5.22 14.09 2.74
CA PHE A 18 6.51 13.98 2.04
C PHE A 18 6.38 13.81 0.53
N ASN A 19 5.21 13.37 0.04
CA ASN A 19 4.97 13.06 -1.37
C ASN A 19 3.79 13.86 -1.92
N SER A 20 3.70 15.16 -1.61
CA SER A 20 2.55 15.99 -2.02
C SER A 20 2.32 16.03 -3.52
N GLU A 21 3.38 15.89 -4.33
CA GLU A 21 3.27 15.81 -5.79
C GLU A 21 2.44 14.61 -6.25
N THR A 22 2.36 13.55 -5.45
CA THR A 22 1.56 12.37 -5.80
C THR A 22 0.07 12.51 -5.53
N TRP A 23 -0.39 13.65 -5.01
CA TRP A 23 -1.82 13.90 -4.81
C TRP A 23 -2.57 13.95 -6.14
N ASP A 24 -1.91 14.43 -7.19
CA ASP A 24 -2.51 14.50 -8.53
C ASP A 24 -2.61 13.09 -9.11
N PHE A 25 -3.82 12.66 -9.47
CA PHE A 25 -4.08 11.34 -10.06
C PHE A 25 -3.40 11.15 -11.43
N HIS A 26 -2.95 12.22 -12.05
CA HIS A 26 -2.24 12.16 -13.35
C HIS A 26 -0.75 12.47 -13.22
N TYR A 27 -0.21 12.52 -12.00
CA TYR A 27 1.20 12.88 -11.77
C TYR A 27 2.17 11.88 -12.41
N GLY A 28 1.93 10.61 -12.25
CA GLY A 28 2.81 9.56 -12.76
C GLY A 28 2.53 9.22 -14.22
N VAL A 29 3.16 8.16 -14.68
CA VAL A 29 2.89 7.59 -16.00
C VAL A 29 1.82 6.51 -15.88
N PRO A 30 1.05 6.24 -16.96
CA PRO A 30 0.04 5.18 -16.92
C PRO A 30 0.65 3.83 -16.58
N PHE A 31 -0.05 3.07 -15.73
CA PHE A 31 0.35 1.70 -15.41
C PHE A 31 -0.09 0.79 -16.54
N THR A 32 0.88 0.10 -17.16
CA THR A 32 0.63 -0.77 -18.27
C THR A 32 1.08 -2.20 -17.97
N GLU A 33 0.76 -3.14 -18.85
CA GLU A 33 1.24 -4.51 -18.74
C GLU A 33 2.77 -4.57 -18.73
N GLU A 34 3.43 -3.70 -19.50
CA GLU A 34 4.91 -3.59 -19.49
C GLU A 34 5.43 -3.17 -18.11
N THR A 35 4.72 -2.26 -17.43
CA THR A 35 5.07 -1.84 -16.08
C THR A 35 4.97 -3.01 -15.10
N GLN A 36 3.90 -3.80 -15.21
CA GLN A 36 3.73 -5.00 -14.40
C GLN A 36 4.85 -6.01 -14.63
N ASP A 37 5.17 -6.28 -15.89
CA ASP A 37 6.23 -7.21 -16.25
C ASP A 37 7.59 -6.76 -15.70
N LYS A 38 7.87 -5.47 -15.75
CA LYS A 38 9.09 -4.89 -15.19
C LYS A 38 9.18 -5.08 -13.68
N ILE A 39 8.07 -4.88 -12.97
CA ILE A 39 8.02 -5.09 -11.52
C ILE A 39 8.28 -6.56 -11.19
N LEU A 40 7.66 -7.48 -11.90
CA LEU A 40 7.88 -8.91 -11.72
C LEU A 40 9.33 -9.31 -11.95
N GLU A 41 9.97 -8.73 -12.96
CA GLU A 41 11.38 -8.97 -13.25
C GLU A 41 12.29 -8.44 -12.13
N LEU A 42 11.98 -7.25 -11.60
CA LEU A 42 12.74 -6.66 -10.49
C LEU A 42 12.63 -7.49 -9.20
N LEU A 43 11.52 -8.20 -9.01
CA LEU A 43 11.30 -9.05 -7.83
C LEU A 43 12.00 -10.40 -7.91
N LYS A 44 12.49 -10.79 -9.09
CA LYS A 44 13.03 -12.11 -9.33
C LYS A 44 14.24 -12.50 -8.47
N PRO A 45 15.25 -11.61 -8.25
CA PRO A 45 16.44 -12.00 -7.47
C PRO A 45 16.09 -12.47 -6.06
N GLY A 46 16.77 -13.52 -5.62
CA GLY A 46 16.53 -14.12 -4.31
C GLY A 46 16.78 -13.19 -3.12
N TYR A 47 17.63 -12.16 -3.29
CA TYR A 47 17.91 -11.20 -2.23
C TYR A 47 16.80 -10.15 -2.06
N ILE A 48 15.82 -10.08 -2.96
CA ILE A 48 14.68 -9.19 -2.83
C ILE A 48 13.67 -9.84 -1.88
N GLN A 49 13.44 -9.23 -0.73
CA GLN A 49 12.54 -9.77 0.29
C GLN A 49 11.07 -9.68 -0.09
N GLY A 50 10.68 -8.62 -0.78
CA GLY A 50 9.28 -8.43 -1.14
C GLY A 50 9.00 -7.11 -1.82
N PHE A 51 7.72 -6.76 -1.85
CA PHE A 51 7.18 -5.62 -2.56
C PHE A 51 6.50 -4.65 -1.59
N THR A 52 6.71 -3.35 -1.78
CA THR A 52 6.05 -2.30 -0.99
C THR A 52 5.25 -1.39 -1.91
N LEU A 53 3.99 -1.20 -1.58
CA LEU A 53 3.06 -0.35 -2.30
C LEU A 53 2.79 0.91 -1.49
N LEU A 54 3.07 2.07 -2.06
CA LEU A 54 2.94 3.36 -1.36
C LEU A 54 2.82 4.49 -2.39
N GLY A 55 3.08 5.72 -1.96
CA GLY A 55 3.12 6.88 -2.85
C GLY A 55 2.05 7.88 -2.50
N GLY A 56 1.08 8.10 -3.39
CA GLY A 56 -0.18 8.76 -3.12
C GLY A 56 -1.03 7.86 -2.24
N GLU A 57 -2.17 7.41 -2.74
CA GLU A 57 -3.03 6.54 -1.95
C GLU A 57 -3.38 5.25 -2.71
N PRO A 58 -2.79 4.10 -2.35
CA PRO A 58 -3.10 2.83 -3.02
C PRO A 58 -4.57 2.41 -2.94
N PHE A 59 -5.28 2.77 -1.87
CA PHE A 59 -6.68 2.38 -1.69
C PHE A 59 -7.69 3.37 -2.27
N GLU A 60 -7.25 4.43 -2.94
CA GLU A 60 -8.22 5.20 -3.73
C GLU A 60 -8.92 4.26 -4.72
N PRO A 61 -10.26 4.34 -4.85
CA PRO A 61 -11.00 3.41 -5.72
C PRO A 61 -10.42 3.30 -7.13
N GLU A 62 -9.97 4.41 -7.70
CA GLU A 62 -9.37 4.43 -9.05
C GLU A 62 -8.10 3.58 -9.12
N ASN A 63 -7.36 3.49 -8.02
CA ASN A 63 -6.12 2.72 -7.99
C ASN A 63 -6.36 1.25 -7.70
N GLN A 64 -7.39 0.91 -6.93
CA GLN A 64 -7.66 -0.47 -6.53
C GLN A 64 -7.86 -1.42 -7.72
N GLN A 65 -8.64 -1.00 -8.72
CA GLN A 65 -8.97 -1.89 -9.84
C GLN A 65 -7.75 -2.30 -10.66
N VAL A 66 -6.70 -1.50 -10.65
CA VAL A 66 -5.44 -1.82 -11.34
C VAL A 66 -4.53 -2.60 -10.40
N LEU A 67 -4.38 -2.15 -9.16
CA LEU A 67 -3.44 -2.72 -8.20
C LEU A 67 -3.83 -4.13 -7.75
N VAL A 68 -5.12 -4.46 -7.69
CA VAL A 68 -5.55 -5.79 -7.30
C VAL A 68 -4.96 -6.86 -8.23
N HIS A 69 -4.91 -6.60 -9.53
CA HIS A 69 -4.35 -7.55 -10.49
C HIS A 69 -2.83 -7.68 -10.31
N LEU A 70 -2.14 -6.58 -10.09
CA LEU A 70 -0.70 -6.59 -9.83
C LEU A 70 -0.37 -7.41 -8.59
N LEU A 71 -1.07 -7.17 -7.48
CA LEU A 71 -0.81 -7.87 -6.23
C LEU A 71 -1.07 -9.37 -6.36
N LYS A 72 -2.15 -9.75 -7.03
CA LYS A 72 -2.45 -11.16 -7.29
C LYS A 72 -1.34 -11.81 -8.10
N LYS A 73 -0.86 -11.13 -9.14
CA LYS A 73 0.20 -11.64 -10.01
C LYS A 73 1.51 -11.83 -9.24
N ILE A 74 1.86 -10.88 -8.36
CA ILE A 74 3.03 -10.98 -7.51
C ILE A 74 2.91 -12.20 -6.58
N ARG A 75 1.74 -12.38 -5.95
CA ARG A 75 1.51 -13.49 -5.03
C ARG A 75 1.61 -14.84 -5.75
N GLU A 76 1.06 -14.95 -6.95
CA GLU A 76 1.12 -16.16 -7.75
C GLU A 76 2.55 -16.49 -8.18
N THR A 77 3.30 -15.47 -8.59
CA THR A 77 4.66 -15.66 -9.13
C THR A 77 5.69 -15.88 -8.02
N TYR A 78 5.54 -15.17 -6.90
CA TYR A 78 6.50 -15.19 -5.79
C TYR A 78 5.79 -15.37 -4.45
N PRO A 79 5.20 -16.55 -4.19
CA PRO A 79 4.41 -16.76 -2.98
C PRO A 79 5.19 -16.62 -1.67
N GLN A 80 6.50 -16.74 -1.73
CA GLN A 80 7.39 -16.61 -0.55
C GLN A 80 7.80 -15.18 -0.25
N LYS A 81 7.53 -14.23 -1.17
CA LYS A 81 7.88 -12.82 -0.95
C LYS A 81 6.71 -12.11 -0.28
N ASP A 82 7.02 -11.19 0.63
CA ASP A 82 5.96 -10.47 1.34
C ASP A 82 5.53 -9.21 0.59
N ILE A 83 4.32 -8.75 0.90
CA ILE A 83 3.74 -7.54 0.32
C ILE A 83 3.35 -6.61 1.46
N TRP A 84 3.94 -5.40 1.45
CA TRP A 84 3.63 -4.32 2.38
C TRP A 84 2.87 -3.23 1.64
N CYS A 85 1.91 -2.60 2.32
CA CYS A 85 1.14 -1.51 1.74
C CYS A 85 0.95 -0.39 2.75
N TYR A 86 1.14 0.84 2.30
CA TYR A 86 0.85 2.06 3.08
C TYR A 86 -0.47 2.64 2.61
N SER A 87 -1.33 3.03 3.55
CA SER A 87 -2.58 3.73 3.26
C SER A 87 -2.89 4.75 4.34
N GLY A 88 -3.44 5.89 3.94
CA GLY A 88 -3.98 6.86 4.88
C GLY A 88 -5.36 6.48 5.39
N TYR A 89 -6.05 5.55 4.72
CA TYR A 89 -7.35 5.04 5.16
C TYR A 89 -7.19 3.97 6.24
N LEU A 90 -8.23 3.80 7.05
CA LEU A 90 -8.21 2.85 8.18
C LEU A 90 -8.81 1.51 7.78
N LEU A 91 -8.13 0.42 8.15
CA LEU A 91 -8.57 -0.94 7.86
C LEU A 91 -9.96 -1.23 8.40
N ASP A 92 -10.21 -0.86 9.64
CA ASP A 92 -11.43 -1.19 10.38
C ASP A 92 -12.58 -0.22 10.18
N LYS A 93 -12.42 0.75 9.28
CA LYS A 93 -13.43 1.77 8.99
C LYS A 93 -13.62 1.95 7.48
N ASP A 94 -12.61 2.55 6.84
CA ASP A 94 -12.69 2.98 5.43
C ASP A 94 -12.66 1.81 4.44
N MET A 95 -12.00 0.73 4.81
CA MET A 95 -11.82 -0.46 3.98
C MET A 95 -12.82 -1.58 4.27
N GLN A 96 -13.83 -1.30 5.09
CA GLN A 96 -14.89 -2.25 5.40
C GLN A 96 -16.15 -1.93 4.60
N PRO A 97 -17.09 -2.89 4.44
CA PRO A 97 -18.34 -2.63 3.73
C PRO A 97 -19.04 -1.36 4.25
N GLY A 98 -19.38 -0.46 3.34
CA GLY A 98 -19.93 0.85 3.69
C GLY A 98 -18.88 1.92 3.97
N GLY A 99 -17.62 1.57 4.01
CA GLY A 99 -16.52 2.52 4.24
C GLY A 99 -16.20 3.39 3.03
N ALA A 100 -15.41 4.43 3.27
CA ALA A 100 -15.15 5.48 2.27
C ALA A 100 -14.54 4.98 0.96
N VAL A 101 -13.70 3.94 1.02
CA VAL A 101 -12.99 3.43 -0.16
C VAL A 101 -13.32 1.97 -0.48
N TYR A 102 -14.34 1.42 0.18
CA TYR A 102 -14.71 0.03 -0.08
C TYR A 102 -15.27 -0.14 -1.49
N THR A 103 -14.68 -1.04 -2.25
CA THR A 103 -15.11 -1.41 -3.60
C THR A 103 -15.17 -2.93 -3.71
N GLU A 104 -15.59 -3.42 -4.87
CA GLU A 104 -15.57 -4.85 -5.17
C GLU A 104 -14.15 -5.46 -5.12
N TYR A 105 -13.11 -4.63 -5.19
CA TYR A 105 -11.71 -5.07 -5.20
C TYR A 105 -11.03 -5.03 -3.83
N THR A 106 -11.62 -4.34 -2.85
CA THR A 106 -10.94 -4.08 -1.57
C THR A 106 -10.58 -5.35 -0.82
N LYS A 107 -11.50 -6.27 -0.67
CA LYS A 107 -11.25 -7.54 0.03
C LYS A 107 -10.14 -8.34 -0.65
N GLU A 108 -10.17 -8.40 -1.97
CA GLU A 108 -9.19 -9.16 -2.73
C GLU A 108 -7.80 -8.53 -2.63
N MET A 109 -7.72 -7.19 -2.65
CA MET A 109 -6.46 -6.49 -2.40
C MET A 109 -5.90 -6.82 -1.01
N LEU A 110 -6.74 -6.71 0.01
CA LEU A 110 -6.32 -6.96 1.39
C LEU A 110 -5.80 -8.38 1.59
N LYS A 111 -6.37 -9.37 0.89
CA LYS A 111 -5.92 -10.76 0.96
C LYS A 111 -4.48 -10.94 0.51
N GLN A 112 -3.99 -10.07 -0.37
CA GLN A 112 -2.62 -10.17 -0.89
C GLN A 112 -1.60 -9.45 -0.02
N ILE A 113 -2.04 -8.63 0.92
CA ILE A 113 -1.16 -7.80 1.74
C ILE A 113 -0.80 -8.54 3.03
N ASP A 114 0.50 -8.62 3.32
CA ASP A 114 1.01 -9.24 4.55
C ASP A 114 1.14 -8.23 5.69
N VAL A 115 1.53 -6.99 5.37
CA VAL A 115 1.67 -5.92 6.37
C VAL A 115 1.03 -4.65 5.81
N LEU A 116 0.08 -4.09 6.56
CA LEU A 116 -0.59 -2.85 6.21
C LEU A 116 -0.24 -1.77 7.24
N ILE A 117 0.28 -0.65 6.75
CA ILE A 117 0.50 0.53 7.59
C ILE A 117 -0.64 1.49 7.27
N ASP A 118 -1.57 1.66 8.21
CA ASP A 118 -2.77 2.48 7.99
C ASP A 118 -2.80 3.73 8.84
N GLY A 119 -3.63 4.69 8.42
CA GLY A 119 -3.83 5.97 9.08
C GLY A 119 -3.14 7.11 8.36
N GLU A 120 -3.81 8.28 8.36
CA GLU A 120 -3.27 9.46 7.72
C GLU A 120 -2.02 9.96 8.46
N PHE A 121 -1.07 10.54 7.69
CA PHE A 121 0.06 11.24 8.30
C PHE A 121 -0.47 12.47 9.04
N VAL A 122 -0.15 12.56 10.34
CA VAL A 122 -0.54 13.70 11.17
C VAL A 122 0.75 14.43 11.59
N GLU A 123 0.94 15.64 11.06
CA GLU A 123 2.15 16.42 11.28
C GLU A 123 2.45 16.64 12.78
N ALA A 124 1.42 16.88 13.60
CA ALA A 124 1.56 17.07 15.05
C ALA A 124 2.09 15.82 15.76
N LYS A 125 1.98 14.65 15.13
CA LYS A 125 2.46 13.36 15.67
C LYS A 125 3.67 12.82 14.90
N LYS A 126 4.28 13.67 14.07
CA LYS A 126 5.48 13.32 13.32
C LYS A 126 6.62 12.99 14.27
N ASP A 127 7.30 11.88 13.99
CA ASP A 127 8.42 11.41 14.79
C ASP A 127 9.41 10.68 13.87
N LEU A 128 10.57 11.28 13.67
CA LEU A 128 11.61 10.72 12.80
C LEU A 128 12.29 9.47 13.38
N THR A 129 12.05 9.17 14.65
CA THR A 129 12.59 7.95 15.28
C THR A 129 11.74 6.73 15.04
N LEU A 130 10.52 6.90 14.50
CA LEU A 130 9.63 5.78 14.21
C LEU A 130 10.14 4.95 13.02
N ILE A 131 9.96 3.63 13.11
CA ILE A 131 10.32 2.71 12.05
C ILE A 131 9.11 2.50 11.14
N PHE A 132 9.31 2.68 9.82
CA PHE A 132 8.33 2.40 8.77
C PHE A 132 7.03 3.20 8.81
N ARG A 133 6.96 4.28 9.58
CA ARG A 133 5.80 5.18 9.61
C ARG A 133 6.25 6.61 9.92
N GLY A 134 5.45 7.57 9.49
CA GLY A 134 5.82 8.99 9.63
C GLY A 134 5.26 9.65 10.88
N SER A 135 4.17 9.15 11.44
CA SER A 135 3.53 9.71 12.63
C SER A 135 3.04 8.61 13.57
N SER A 136 2.97 8.93 14.85
CA SER A 136 2.70 7.93 15.90
C SER A 136 1.30 7.31 15.86
N ASN A 137 0.35 7.97 15.18
CA ASN A 137 -1.01 7.45 15.04
C ASN A 137 -1.13 6.34 14.01
N GLN A 138 -0.13 6.18 13.12
CA GLN A 138 -0.16 5.15 12.08
C GLN A 138 0.17 3.79 12.69
N ARG A 139 -0.56 2.77 12.22
CA ARG A 139 -0.44 1.41 12.77
C ARG A 139 0.26 0.50 11.78
N ILE A 140 1.20 -0.31 12.25
CA ILE A 140 1.85 -1.34 11.44
C ILE A 140 1.21 -2.68 11.81
N MET A 141 0.38 -3.21 10.92
CA MET A 141 -0.45 -4.39 11.20
C MET A 141 -0.10 -5.55 10.29
N CYS A 142 -0.02 -6.75 10.87
CA CYS A 142 0.04 -7.97 10.09
C CYS A 142 -1.36 -8.37 9.68
N LEU A 143 -1.54 -8.78 8.42
CA LEU A 143 -2.81 -9.27 7.91
C LEU A 143 -2.69 -10.74 7.53
N LYS A 144 -3.79 -11.47 7.68
CA LYS A 144 -3.92 -12.82 7.19
C LYS A 144 -5.31 -12.97 6.57
N ASP A 145 -5.33 -13.39 5.30
CA ASP A 145 -6.57 -13.52 4.53
C ASP A 145 -7.40 -12.22 4.51
N GLY A 146 -6.69 -11.07 4.53
CA GLY A 146 -7.31 -9.75 4.48
C GLY A 146 -7.80 -9.22 5.83
N GLU A 147 -7.54 -9.93 6.93
CA GLU A 147 -8.00 -9.55 8.25
C GLU A 147 -6.82 -9.29 9.20
N PHE A 148 -7.06 -8.45 10.20
CA PHE A 148 -6.07 -8.13 11.21
C PHE A 148 -5.63 -9.40 11.95
N ALA A 149 -4.33 -9.66 11.97
CA ALA A 149 -3.74 -10.84 12.61
C ALA A 149 -2.79 -10.49 13.77
N GLY A 150 -2.58 -9.22 14.03
CA GLY A 150 -1.71 -8.76 15.13
C GLY A 150 -0.86 -7.58 14.69
N MET A 151 -0.25 -6.89 15.66
CA MET A 151 0.67 -5.79 15.38
C MET A 151 2.01 -6.35 14.92
N TRP A 152 2.60 -5.72 13.92
CA TRP A 152 3.92 -6.11 13.44
C TRP A 152 4.98 -5.81 14.50
N GLN A 153 5.91 -6.73 14.68
CA GLN A 153 7.03 -6.57 15.61
C GLN A 153 8.34 -6.79 14.87
N LYS A 154 9.32 -5.95 15.18
CA LYS A 154 10.65 -6.00 14.59
C LYS A 154 11.39 -7.29 14.95
#